data_7ffa499e3e7c74641e9574c71e169d76
#
_entry.id   7ffa499e3e7c74641e9574c71e169d76
#
_cell.length_a   1.000
_cell.length_b   1.000
_cell.length_c   1.000
_cell.angle_alpha   90.00
_cell.angle_beta   90.00
_cell.angle_gamma   90.00
#
_symmetry.space_group_name_H-M   'P 1'
#
loop_
_entity.id
_entity.type
_entity.pdbx_description
1 polymer ?
#
loop_
_entity_poly.entity_id
_entity_poly.type
_entity_poly.pdbx_seq_one_letter_code
_entity_poly.pdbx_strand_id
1 'polypeptide(L)'
;RLRTARRVDLDTVTDAGCRQLLETYERAGVGVVAWDLTTDIELPVFSATIVDRRSDVLRRLPAATGGGCHPDRGVALSRALTEAAQSRLTLIAGSRDDCPPSLYRRVKDAGAIGSHTRALAARPQRAFEDVAHVPGETIDDDVAHELDRLRGAGIAQAILVDLTRPDVGVPVVRMV
;
A
#
# COMPACT_ATOMS: atom_id res chain seq x y z
N ARG A 1 15.72 11.10 2.87
CA ARG A 1 15.10 12.18 2.04
C ARG A 1 13.96 11.56 1.23
N LEU A 2 12.78 12.18 1.23
CA LEU A 2 11.67 11.76 0.37
C LEU A 2 12.12 11.86 -1.10
N ARG A 3 12.18 10.72 -1.78
CA ARG A 3 12.30 10.70 -3.24
C ARG A 3 10.94 11.10 -3.82
N THR A 4 10.92 11.69 -5.01
CA THR A 4 9.68 12.01 -5.71
C THR A 4 8.91 10.72 -5.98
N ALA A 5 7.65 10.66 -5.59
CA ALA A 5 6.76 9.53 -5.89
C ALA A 5 6.74 9.26 -7.41
N ARG A 6 6.97 8.02 -7.82
CA ARG A 6 6.97 7.60 -9.23
C ARG A 6 5.84 6.64 -9.47
N ARG A 7 5.02 6.92 -10.48
CA ARG A 7 3.97 6.00 -10.87
C ARG A 7 4.56 4.73 -11.45
N VAL A 8 4.12 3.59 -10.93
CA VAL A 8 4.55 2.26 -11.36
C VAL A 8 3.75 1.83 -12.60
N ASP A 9 4.43 1.21 -13.55
CA ASP A 9 3.82 0.54 -14.67
C ASP A 9 3.32 -0.84 -14.22
N LEU A 10 2.02 -0.96 -14.04
CA LEU A 10 1.40 -2.20 -13.55
C LEU A 10 1.42 -3.33 -14.58
N ASP A 11 1.61 -3.01 -15.87
CA ASP A 11 1.75 -4.02 -16.92
C ASP A 11 3.10 -4.75 -16.84
N THR A 12 4.08 -4.16 -16.13
CA THR A 12 5.40 -4.77 -15.90
C THR A 12 5.47 -5.62 -14.63
N VAL A 13 4.36 -5.79 -13.90
CA VAL A 13 4.33 -6.59 -12.69
C VAL A 13 4.46 -8.07 -13.04
N THR A 14 5.52 -8.72 -12.57
CA THR A 14 5.82 -10.14 -12.81
C THR A 14 5.37 -11.03 -11.66
N ASP A 15 5.21 -10.50 -10.45
CA ASP A 15 4.73 -11.26 -9.30
C ASP A 15 3.32 -11.83 -9.54
N ALA A 16 3.18 -13.15 -9.38
CA ALA A 16 1.94 -13.86 -9.70
C ALA A 16 0.77 -13.46 -8.77
N GLY A 17 1.04 -13.25 -7.48
CA GLY A 17 0.02 -12.83 -6.51
C GLY A 17 -0.49 -11.42 -6.80
N CYS A 18 0.41 -10.49 -7.09
CA CYS A 18 0.05 -9.14 -7.49
C CYS A 18 -0.74 -9.11 -8.81
N ARG A 19 -0.35 -9.90 -9.79
CA ARG A 19 -1.08 -10.03 -11.07
C ARG A 19 -2.51 -10.52 -10.85
N GLN A 20 -2.69 -11.56 -10.04
CA GLN A 20 -4.02 -12.08 -9.70
C GLN A 20 -4.90 -11.03 -9.03
N LEU A 21 -4.33 -10.21 -8.13
CA LEU A 21 -5.03 -9.10 -7.50
C LEU A 21 -5.43 -8.03 -8.53
N LEU A 22 -4.52 -7.64 -9.41
CA LEU A 22 -4.78 -6.65 -10.47
C LEU A 22 -5.87 -7.12 -11.44
N GLU A 23 -5.83 -8.37 -11.87
CA GLU A 23 -6.87 -9.00 -12.71
C GLU A 23 -8.24 -9.03 -11.99
N THR A 24 -8.23 -9.24 -10.67
CA THR A 24 -9.46 -9.22 -9.87
C THR A 24 -10.07 -7.80 -9.84
N TYR A 25 -9.25 -6.77 -9.67
CA TYR A 25 -9.70 -5.39 -9.77
C TYR A 25 -10.24 -5.05 -11.16
N GLU A 26 -9.56 -5.48 -12.22
CA GLU A 26 -9.99 -5.24 -13.59
C GLU A 26 -11.35 -5.87 -13.88
N ARG A 27 -11.54 -7.15 -13.50
CA ARG A 27 -12.84 -7.84 -13.63
C ARG A 27 -13.96 -7.16 -12.86
N ALA A 28 -13.62 -6.53 -11.72
CA ALA A 28 -14.57 -5.76 -10.93
C ALA A 28 -14.84 -4.35 -11.50
N GLY A 29 -14.21 -3.95 -12.60
CA GLY A 29 -14.32 -2.61 -13.16
C GLY A 29 -13.65 -1.53 -12.33
N VAL A 30 -12.69 -1.90 -11.49
CA VAL A 30 -11.93 -1.01 -10.61
C VAL A 30 -10.57 -0.70 -11.24
N GLY A 31 -10.25 0.58 -11.37
CA GLY A 31 -8.94 1.03 -11.79
C GLY A 31 -7.97 1.09 -10.61
N VAL A 32 -6.73 0.75 -10.87
CA VAL A 32 -5.64 0.79 -9.89
C VAL A 32 -4.54 1.72 -10.37
N VAL A 33 -4.01 2.54 -9.46
CA VAL A 33 -2.78 3.32 -9.66
C VAL A 33 -1.86 3.00 -8.50
N ALA A 34 -0.61 2.65 -8.79
CA ALA A 34 0.40 2.45 -7.77
C ALA A 34 1.55 3.43 -7.93
N TRP A 35 2.10 3.86 -6.80
CA TRP A 35 3.24 4.74 -6.70
C TRP A 35 4.35 4.05 -5.90
N ASP A 36 5.56 4.10 -6.42
CA ASP A 36 6.76 3.80 -5.67
C ASP A 36 7.13 5.01 -4.80
N LEU A 37 7.13 4.78 -3.49
CA LEU A 37 7.47 5.75 -2.45
C LEU A 37 8.79 5.39 -1.75
N THR A 38 9.57 4.49 -2.32
CA THR A 38 10.86 4.06 -1.75
C THR A 38 11.76 5.27 -1.46
N THR A 39 12.24 5.36 -0.23
CA THR A 39 13.09 6.44 0.25
C THR A 39 14.58 6.09 0.12
N ASP A 40 15.44 6.85 0.79
CA ASP A 40 16.89 6.58 0.93
C ASP A 40 17.19 5.38 1.83
N ILE A 41 16.21 4.84 2.55
CA ILE A 41 16.31 3.56 3.26
C ILE A 41 16.39 2.38 2.27
N GLU A 42 15.87 2.58 1.02
CA GLU A 42 15.88 1.60 -0.06
C GLU A 42 15.09 0.31 0.22
N LEU A 43 14.15 0.36 1.16
CA LEU A 43 13.13 -0.67 1.29
C LEU A 43 11.97 -0.36 0.33
N PRO A 44 11.45 -1.33 -0.42
CA PRO A 44 10.29 -1.13 -1.30
C PRO A 44 9.08 -0.62 -0.53
N VAL A 45 8.57 0.53 -0.94
CA VAL A 45 7.34 1.11 -0.38
C VAL A 45 6.41 1.45 -1.53
N PHE A 46 5.20 0.89 -1.50
CA PHE A 46 4.16 1.23 -2.46
C PHE A 46 2.96 1.89 -1.78
N SER A 47 2.35 2.81 -2.51
CA SER A 47 1.00 3.27 -2.24
C SER A 47 0.12 2.91 -3.44
N ALA A 48 -0.99 2.21 -3.20
CA ALA A 48 -1.95 1.87 -4.23
C ALA A 48 -3.27 2.59 -3.98
N THR A 49 -3.82 3.22 -5.02
CA THR A 49 -5.14 3.84 -4.99
C THR A 49 -6.07 3.12 -5.96
N ILE A 50 -7.25 2.78 -5.48
CA ILE A 50 -8.31 2.14 -6.27
C ILE A 50 -9.47 3.09 -6.49
N VAL A 51 -10.04 3.08 -7.70
CA VAL A 51 -11.15 3.95 -8.08
C VAL A 51 -12.02 3.25 -9.12
N ASP A 52 -13.34 3.45 -9.10
CA ASP A 52 -14.22 2.89 -10.13
C ASP A 52 -13.91 3.50 -11.49
N ARG A 53 -13.78 2.65 -12.52
CA ARG A 53 -13.61 3.09 -13.91
C ARG A 53 -14.87 3.72 -14.47
N ARG A 54 -16.05 3.28 -14.00
CA ARG A 54 -17.36 3.83 -14.37
C ARG A 54 -17.90 4.67 -13.23
N SER A 55 -18.01 5.97 -13.45
CA SER A 55 -18.69 6.84 -12.47
C SER A 55 -20.20 6.73 -12.67
N ASP A 56 -20.85 5.92 -11.87
CA ASP A 56 -22.30 5.99 -11.71
C ASP A 56 -22.61 7.09 -10.70
N VAL A 57 -23.34 8.12 -11.15
CA VAL A 57 -23.73 9.26 -10.30
C VAL A 57 -24.57 8.81 -9.10
N LEU A 58 -25.32 7.72 -9.25
CA LEU A 58 -26.17 7.15 -8.21
C LEU A 58 -25.45 6.20 -7.25
N ARG A 59 -24.28 5.65 -7.66
CA ARG A 59 -23.49 4.70 -6.89
C ARG A 59 -22.02 5.11 -6.82
N ARG A 60 -21.76 6.34 -6.41
CA ARG A 60 -20.36 6.79 -6.24
C ARG A 60 -19.72 6.05 -5.07
N LEU A 61 -18.84 5.13 -5.41
CA LEU A 61 -17.97 4.49 -4.43
C LEU A 61 -16.74 5.36 -4.22
N PRO A 62 -16.26 5.49 -2.97
CA PRO A 62 -15.08 6.28 -2.69
C PRO A 62 -13.83 5.66 -3.33
N ALA A 63 -12.90 6.50 -3.76
CA ALA A 63 -11.52 6.06 -3.95
C ALA A 63 -10.93 5.67 -2.60
N ALA A 64 -10.07 4.67 -2.58
CA ALA A 64 -9.40 4.24 -1.37
C ALA A 64 -7.93 3.97 -1.66
N THR A 65 -7.09 4.19 -0.66
CA THR A 65 -5.65 4.03 -0.76
C THR A 65 -5.16 3.06 0.30
N GLY A 66 -4.21 2.24 -0.06
CA GLY A 66 -3.46 1.38 0.84
C GLY A 66 -1.95 1.58 0.67
N GLY A 67 -1.18 1.18 1.67
CA GLY A 67 0.27 1.21 1.69
C GLY A 67 0.87 -0.17 1.95
N GLY A 68 2.08 -0.39 1.49
CA GLY A 68 2.83 -1.61 1.77
C GLY A 68 4.33 -1.34 1.72
N CYS A 69 5.03 -1.91 2.69
CA CYS A 69 6.48 -1.90 2.78
C CYS A 69 6.96 -3.31 3.11
N HIS A 70 7.98 -3.79 2.39
CA HIS A 70 8.62 -5.08 2.63
C HIS A 70 9.90 -5.17 1.79
N PRO A 71 10.96 -5.90 2.21
CA PRO A 71 12.15 -6.17 1.39
C PRO A 71 11.81 -6.83 0.03
N ASP A 72 10.81 -7.72 -0.01
CA ASP A 72 10.21 -8.24 -1.23
C ASP A 72 9.19 -7.24 -1.81
N ARG A 73 9.47 -6.72 -3.01
CA ARG A 73 8.61 -5.76 -3.71
C ARG A 73 7.23 -6.32 -4.07
N GLY A 74 7.10 -7.63 -4.31
CA GLY A 74 5.82 -8.30 -4.56
C GLY A 74 4.94 -8.29 -3.31
N VAL A 75 5.51 -8.63 -2.15
CA VAL A 75 4.85 -8.55 -0.86
C VAL A 75 4.45 -7.10 -0.55
N ALA A 76 5.35 -6.14 -0.76
CA ALA A 76 5.06 -4.71 -0.54
C ALA A 76 3.89 -4.23 -1.41
N LEU A 77 3.88 -4.57 -2.70
CA LEU A 77 2.79 -4.19 -3.61
C LEU A 77 1.47 -4.91 -3.26
N SER A 78 1.51 -6.21 -2.95
CA SER A 78 0.30 -6.96 -2.58
C SER A 78 -0.35 -6.41 -1.32
N ARG A 79 0.44 -6.00 -0.32
CA ARG A 79 -0.06 -5.33 0.90
C ARG A 79 -0.73 -4.00 0.56
N ALA A 80 -0.13 -3.17 -0.29
CA ALA A 80 -0.74 -1.91 -0.73
C ALA A 80 -2.07 -2.14 -1.46
N LEU A 81 -2.14 -3.14 -2.34
CA LEU A 81 -3.37 -3.51 -3.05
C LEU A 81 -4.46 -4.00 -2.10
N THR A 82 -4.15 -4.94 -1.22
CA THR A 82 -5.12 -5.51 -0.28
C THR A 82 -5.60 -4.49 0.75
N GLU A 83 -4.72 -3.63 1.25
CA GLU A 83 -5.09 -2.55 2.17
C GLU A 83 -6.00 -1.51 1.48
N ALA A 84 -5.80 -1.21 0.20
CA ALA A 84 -6.70 -0.35 -0.55
C ALA A 84 -8.13 -0.93 -0.62
N ALA A 85 -8.27 -2.25 -0.82
CA ALA A 85 -9.56 -2.93 -0.77
C ALA A 85 -10.18 -2.87 0.63
N GLN A 86 -9.41 -3.15 1.67
CA GLN A 86 -9.84 -3.10 3.07
C GLN A 86 -10.30 -1.69 3.45
N SER A 87 -9.54 -0.66 3.08
CA SER A 87 -9.88 0.74 3.33
C SER A 87 -11.21 1.11 2.64
N ARG A 88 -11.40 0.66 1.40
CA ARG A 88 -12.65 0.88 0.67
C ARG A 88 -13.84 0.18 1.32
N LEU A 89 -13.67 -1.07 1.75
CA LEU A 89 -14.70 -1.83 2.44
C LEU A 89 -15.10 -1.16 3.75
N THR A 90 -14.12 -0.66 4.52
CA THR A 90 -14.37 0.12 5.75
C THR A 90 -15.23 1.36 5.48
N LEU A 91 -14.92 2.10 4.41
CA LEU A 91 -15.69 3.29 4.02
C LEU A 91 -17.11 2.95 3.54
N ILE A 92 -17.31 1.81 2.86
CA ILE A 92 -18.62 1.34 2.40
C ILE A 92 -19.45 0.87 3.59
N ALA A 93 -18.87 0.07 4.48
CA ALA A 93 -19.56 -0.47 5.65
C ALA A 93 -19.98 0.63 6.64
N GLY A 94 -19.20 1.71 6.75
CA GLY A 94 -19.48 2.83 7.64
C GLY A 94 -19.52 2.45 9.13
N SER A 95 -18.88 1.32 9.48
CA SER A 95 -18.99 0.70 10.81
C SER A 95 -17.91 1.14 11.80
N ARG A 96 -17.00 2.03 11.40
CA ARG A 96 -15.95 2.53 12.29
C ARG A 96 -16.42 3.78 13.03
N ASP A 97 -16.43 3.69 14.35
CA ASP A 97 -16.77 4.78 15.27
C ASP A 97 -15.63 5.80 15.46
N ASP A 98 -14.40 5.40 15.17
CA ASP A 98 -13.21 6.28 15.17
C ASP A 98 -13.05 7.12 13.88
N CYS A 99 -13.92 6.92 12.88
CA CYS A 99 -13.95 7.71 11.65
C CYS A 99 -14.97 8.87 11.73
N PRO A 100 -14.53 10.13 11.75
CA PRO A 100 -15.46 11.25 11.86
C PRO A 100 -16.33 11.39 10.59
N PRO A 101 -17.58 11.86 10.70
CA PRO A 101 -18.49 12.04 9.56
C PRO A 101 -17.91 12.92 8.43
N SER A 102 -16.99 13.83 8.77
CA SER A 102 -16.29 14.66 7.79
C SER A 102 -15.40 13.85 6.83
N LEU A 103 -14.83 12.73 7.30
CA LEU A 103 -14.05 11.83 6.45
C LEU A 103 -14.93 11.21 5.38
N TYR A 104 -16.10 10.68 5.76
CA TYR A 104 -17.05 10.07 4.83
C TYR A 104 -17.57 11.06 3.79
N ARG A 105 -17.73 12.35 4.14
CA ARG A 105 -18.09 13.41 3.19
C ARG A 105 -16.96 13.69 2.20
N ARG A 106 -15.72 13.83 2.70
CA ARG A 106 -14.55 14.11 1.86
C ARG A 106 -14.27 13.04 0.80
N VAL A 107 -14.37 11.76 1.17
CA VAL A 107 -14.08 10.66 0.23
C VAL A 107 -15.13 10.51 -0.87
N LYS A 108 -16.30 11.13 -0.69
CA LYS A 108 -17.38 11.19 -1.69
C LYS A 108 -17.32 12.45 -2.56
N ASP A 109 -16.35 13.33 -2.32
CA ASP A 109 -16.20 14.57 -3.08
C ASP A 109 -15.86 14.26 -4.55
N ALA A 110 -16.64 14.84 -5.45
CA ALA A 110 -16.48 14.67 -6.89
C ALA A 110 -15.12 15.17 -7.40
N GLY A 111 -14.54 16.20 -6.77
CA GLY A 111 -13.22 16.74 -7.10
C GLY A 111 -12.10 15.75 -6.76
N ALA A 112 -12.18 15.11 -5.58
CA ALA A 112 -11.23 14.08 -5.17
C ALA A 112 -11.29 12.85 -6.10
N ILE A 113 -12.50 12.37 -6.42
CA ILE A 113 -12.69 11.24 -7.35
C ILE A 113 -12.15 11.60 -8.74
N GLY A 114 -12.42 12.81 -9.25
CA GLY A 114 -11.93 13.26 -10.54
C GLY A 114 -10.39 13.34 -10.62
N SER A 115 -9.71 13.68 -9.53
CA SER A 115 -8.25 13.66 -9.48
C SER A 115 -7.68 12.26 -9.57
N HIS A 116 -8.26 11.27 -8.90
CA HIS A 116 -7.85 9.87 -8.97
C HIS A 116 -8.13 9.27 -10.35
N THR A 117 -9.25 9.61 -10.97
CA THR A 117 -9.57 9.17 -12.34
C THR A 117 -8.55 9.73 -13.34
N ARG A 118 -8.13 11.00 -13.19
CA ARG A 118 -7.04 11.56 -14.02
C ARG A 118 -5.70 10.84 -13.80
N ALA A 119 -5.44 10.42 -12.56
CA ALA A 119 -4.24 9.66 -12.26
C ALA A 119 -4.19 8.30 -13.00
N LEU A 120 -5.34 7.68 -13.28
CA LEU A 120 -5.39 6.45 -14.11
C LEU A 120 -4.89 6.68 -15.53
N ALA A 121 -5.12 7.87 -16.11
CA ALA A 121 -4.73 8.22 -17.47
C ALA A 121 -3.27 8.72 -17.58
N ALA A 122 -2.61 9.02 -16.47
CA ALA A 122 -1.23 9.51 -16.49
C ALA A 122 -0.27 8.38 -16.91
N ARG A 123 0.83 8.74 -17.57
CA ARG A 123 1.85 7.75 -18.00
C ARG A 123 2.61 7.20 -16.79
N PRO A 124 2.89 5.89 -16.76
CA PRO A 124 3.81 5.32 -15.77
C PRO A 124 5.23 5.89 -15.98
N GLN A 125 6.00 5.91 -14.89
CA GLN A 125 7.34 6.52 -14.84
C GLN A 125 8.41 5.51 -14.43
N ARG A 126 8.00 4.34 -13.95
CA ARG A 126 8.89 3.32 -13.42
C ARG A 126 8.34 1.92 -13.68
N ALA A 127 9.18 1.02 -14.18
CA ALA A 127 8.84 -0.39 -14.25
C ALA A 127 8.87 -1.01 -12.84
N PHE A 128 8.04 -2.02 -12.60
CA PHE A 128 8.01 -2.74 -11.33
C PHE A 128 9.38 -3.35 -11.00
N GLU A 129 10.06 -3.89 -11.99
CA GLU A 129 11.38 -4.50 -11.83
C GLU A 129 12.50 -3.52 -11.43
N ASP A 130 12.30 -2.22 -11.66
CA ASP A 130 13.27 -1.20 -11.25
C ASP A 130 13.17 -0.85 -9.76
N VAL A 131 12.11 -1.27 -9.07
CA VAL A 131 11.98 -1.08 -7.62
C VAL A 131 12.91 -2.06 -6.91
N ALA A 132 13.52 -1.61 -5.81
CA ALA A 132 14.39 -2.45 -4.99
C ALA A 132 13.70 -3.78 -4.65
N HIS A 133 14.49 -4.86 -4.53
CA HIS A 133 14.02 -6.21 -4.22
C HIS A 133 15.15 -7.00 -3.60
N VAL A 134 15.08 -7.20 -2.30
CA VAL A 134 16.11 -7.92 -1.51
C VAL A 134 15.39 -8.78 -0.47
N PRO A 135 14.62 -9.81 -0.91
CA PRO A 135 13.96 -10.72 0.03
C PRO A 135 14.99 -11.61 0.72
N GLY A 136 14.83 -11.81 2.02
CA GLY A 136 15.54 -12.85 2.76
C GLY A 136 14.99 -14.25 2.45
N GLU A 137 15.73 -15.27 2.84
CA GLU A 137 15.23 -16.66 2.83
C GLU A 137 14.34 -16.94 4.04
N THR A 138 14.53 -16.17 5.11
CA THR A 138 13.79 -16.27 6.36
C THR A 138 13.30 -14.90 6.82
N ILE A 139 12.36 -14.88 7.76
CA ILE A 139 11.91 -13.63 8.41
C ILE A 139 13.06 -12.95 9.15
N ASP A 140 13.98 -13.73 9.74
CA ASP A 140 15.13 -13.19 10.45
C ASP A 140 16.10 -12.46 9.50
N ASP A 141 16.26 -12.95 8.27
CA ASP A 141 17.05 -12.28 7.23
C ASP A 141 16.39 -10.96 6.81
N ASP A 142 15.08 -10.95 6.63
CA ASP A 142 14.34 -9.72 6.32
C ASP A 142 14.50 -8.68 7.43
N VAL A 143 14.35 -9.08 8.70
CA VAL A 143 14.54 -8.19 9.86
C VAL A 143 15.97 -7.66 9.93
N ALA A 144 16.97 -8.54 9.73
CA ALA A 144 18.37 -8.13 9.71
C ALA A 144 18.65 -7.11 8.61
N HIS A 145 18.13 -7.36 7.41
CA HIS A 145 18.25 -6.44 6.28
C HIS A 145 17.58 -5.09 6.58
N GLU A 146 16.37 -5.07 7.10
CA GLU A 146 15.66 -3.84 7.49
C GLU A 146 16.45 -3.02 8.50
N LEU A 147 17.01 -3.66 9.53
CA LEU A 147 17.83 -3.00 10.55
C LEU A 147 19.12 -2.41 9.96
N ASP A 148 19.76 -3.11 9.03
CA ASP A 148 20.95 -2.62 8.35
C ASP A 148 20.65 -1.41 7.46
N ARG A 149 19.51 -1.43 6.75
CA ARG A 149 19.06 -0.28 5.96
C ARG A 149 18.75 0.94 6.83
N LEU A 150 18.10 0.74 7.97
CA LEU A 150 17.83 1.81 8.95
C LEU A 150 19.12 2.41 9.49
N ARG A 151 20.10 1.57 9.87
CA ARG A 151 21.43 2.03 10.34
C ARG A 151 22.13 2.83 9.25
N GLY A 152 22.14 2.34 8.01
CA GLY A 152 22.72 3.04 6.86
C GLY A 152 22.09 4.42 6.60
N ALA A 153 20.81 4.60 6.94
CA ALA A 153 20.09 5.86 6.86
C ALA A 153 20.31 6.79 8.09
N GLY A 154 21.13 6.34 9.07
CA GLY A 154 21.47 7.11 10.28
C GLY A 154 20.50 6.90 11.44
N ILE A 155 19.59 5.93 11.36
CA ILE A 155 18.69 5.55 12.46
C ILE A 155 19.43 4.56 13.36
N ALA A 156 19.89 5.05 14.51
CA ALA A 156 20.77 4.30 15.40
C ALA A 156 20.03 3.32 16.32
N GLN A 157 18.73 3.45 16.48
CA GLN A 157 17.95 2.67 17.45
C GLN A 157 16.65 2.17 16.82
N ALA A 158 16.37 0.88 17.05
CA ALA A 158 15.05 0.28 16.88
C ALA A 158 14.69 -0.36 18.22
N ILE A 159 13.54 -0.03 18.78
CA ILE A 159 13.11 -0.49 20.11
C ILE A 159 12.00 -1.50 19.92
N LEU A 160 12.22 -2.71 20.44
CA LEU A 160 11.22 -3.75 20.54
C LEU A 160 10.61 -3.75 21.93
N VAL A 161 9.30 -3.57 22.00
CA VAL A 161 8.54 -3.70 23.25
C VAL A 161 7.76 -5.00 23.22
N ASP A 162 8.06 -5.91 24.12
CA ASP A 162 7.30 -7.15 24.28
C ASP A 162 5.99 -6.86 25.03
N LEU A 163 4.88 -7.11 24.36
CA LEU A 163 3.51 -6.96 24.87
C LEU A 163 2.83 -8.33 25.07
N THR A 164 3.60 -9.41 25.01
CA THR A 164 3.09 -10.77 25.18
C THR A 164 2.41 -10.94 26.53
N ARG A 165 1.17 -11.37 26.51
CA ARG A 165 0.43 -11.71 27.73
C ARG A 165 0.55 -13.20 28.00
N PRO A 166 1.12 -13.60 29.17
CA PRO A 166 1.31 -15.03 29.49
C PRO A 166 0.01 -15.84 29.56
N ASP A 167 -1.10 -15.18 29.94
CA ASP A 167 -2.43 -15.79 30.04
C ASP A 167 -3.07 -16.05 28.68
N VAL A 168 -2.62 -15.36 27.60
CA VAL A 168 -3.11 -15.54 26.23
C VAL A 168 -2.20 -16.47 25.43
N GLY A 169 -0.90 -16.49 25.72
CA GLY A 169 0.09 -17.36 25.07
C GLY A 169 0.39 -17.02 23.59
N VAL A 170 -0.02 -15.84 23.12
CA VAL A 170 0.29 -15.36 21.75
C VAL A 170 1.38 -14.30 21.84
N PRO A 171 2.52 -14.47 21.13
CA PRO A 171 3.57 -13.45 21.06
C PRO A 171 3.06 -12.17 20.41
N VAL A 172 3.23 -11.04 21.10
CA VAL A 172 2.87 -9.71 20.60
C VAL A 172 4.02 -8.75 20.86
N VAL A 173 4.48 -8.09 19.81
CA VAL A 173 5.56 -7.09 19.93
C VAL A 173 5.14 -5.78 19.26
N ARG A 174 5.67 -4.68 19.78
CA ARG A 174 5.60 -3.35 19.16
C ARG A 174 7.00 -2.87 18.84
N MET A 175 7.21 -2.49 17.60
CA MET A 175 8.45 -1.82 17.17
C MET A 175 8.27 -0.30 17.18
N VAL A 176 9.30 0.41 17.65
CA VAL A 176 9.35 1.89 17.74
C VAL A 176 10.68 2.39 17.21
#